data_e8601285f501ccfa63c670d0382720cd
#
_entry.id   e8601285f501ccfa63c670d0382720cd
#
_cell.length_a   1.000
_cell.length_b   1.000
_cell.length_c   1.000
_cell.angle_alpha   90.00
_cell.angle_beta   90.00
_cell.angle_gamma   90.00
#
_symmetry.space_group_name_H-M   'P 1'
#
loop_
_entity.id
_entity.type
_entity.pdbx_description
1 polymer ?
#
loop_
_entity_poly.entity_id
_entity_poly.type
_entity_poly.pdbx_seq_one_letter_code
_entity_poly.pdbx_strand_id
1 'polypeptide(L)'
;MASPIAHSFAGFWIFLVFAKQLQIRLAAQWRQYLPQLGVLGLLANLPDFDFPISLALLGNDSLHHKFTHSLAAGILVALAVSCVWRIAPGFWRSAMIYFTAYGSHLLIDLFTGLKLGWTNTGYGMPLFWPWPKKFSSPLILILGVRHKDFAALFSLDNVWSCTYEQLR
;
A
#
# COMPACT_ATOMS: atom_id res chain seq x y z
N MET A 1 6.86 -7.30 1.59
CA MET A 1 5.46 -6.82 1.68
C MET A 1 5.08 -6.69 3.14
N ALA A 2 4.46 -5.61 3.52
CA ALA A 2 3.68 -5.53 4.76
C ALA A 2 2.34 -6.28 4.57
N SER A 3 1.55 -6.44 5.64
CA SER A 3 0.24 -7.09 5.51
C SER A 3 -0.76 -6.16 4.81
N PRO A 4 -1.75 -6.70 4.07
CA PRO A 4 -2.84 -5.91 3.47
C PRO A 4 -3.60 -5.05 4.48
N ILE A 5 -3.66 -5.51 5.74
CA ILE A 5 -4.27 -4.77 6.84
C ILE A 5 -3.48 -3.48 7.13
N ALA A 6 -2.14 -3.55 7.17
CA ALA A 6 -1.30 -2.38 7.40
C ALA A 6 -1.50 -1.32 6.30
N HIS A 7 -1.57 -1.74 5.04
CA HIS A 7 -1.85 -0.84 3.91
C HIS A 7 -3.26 -0.26 3.96
N SER A 8 -4.27 -1.05 4.34
CA SER A 8 -5.64 -0.56 4.52
C SER A 8 -5.73 0.49 5.63
N PHE A 9 -5.04 0.29 6.74
CA PHE A 9 -4.93 1.29 7.81
C PHE A 9 -4.27 2.58 7.32
N ALA A 10 -3.23 2.51 6.50
CA ALA A 10 -2.62 3.69 5.92
C ALA A 10 -3.62 4.47 5.04
N GLY A 11 -4.40 3.79 4.21
CA GLY A 11 -5.48 4.41 3.44
C GLY A 11 -6.52 5.10 4.32
N PHE A 12 -6.90 4.47 5.44
CA PHE A 12 -7.80 5.06 6.43
C PHE A 12 -7.20 6.31 7.09
N TRP A 13 -5.92 6.28 7.49
CA TRP A 13 -5.25 7.44 8.06
C TRP A 13 -5.18 8.61 7.09
N ILE A 14 -4.92 8.34 5.81
CA ILE A 14 -4.93 9.37 4.77
C ILE A 14 -6.32 10.00 4.65
N PHE A 15 -7.37 9.18 4.68
CA PHE A 15 -8.73 9.71 4.72
C PHE A 15 -8.95 10.64 5.93
N LEU A 16 -8.50 10.26 7.13
CA LEU A 16 -8.63 11.09 8.33
C LEU A 16 -7.83 12.41 8.21
N VAL A 17 -6.61 12.36 7.70
CA VAL A 17 -5.77 13.56 7.50
C VAL A 17 -6.44 14.54 6.55
N PHE A 18 -7.02 14.04 5.45
CA PHE A 18 -7.70 14.89 4.47
C PHE A 18 -9.16 15.19 4.81
N ALA A 19 -9.76 14.50 5.80
CA ALA A 19 -11.15 14.70 6.18
C ALA A 19 -11.46 16.18 6.52
N LYS A 20 -10.54 16.86 7.20
CA LYS A 20 -10.67 18.28 7.49
C LYS A 20 -10.67 19.14 6.21
N GLN A 21 -9.82 18.81 5.26
CA GLN A 21 -9.75 19.51 3.95
C GLN A 21 -10.98 19.24 3.09
N LEU A 22 -11.58 18.06 3.26
CA LEU A 22 -12.82 17.66 2.59
C LEU A 22 -14.07 18.20 3.30
N GLN A 23 -13.91 18.97 4.40
CA GLN A 23 -15.01 19.52 5.23
C GLN A 23 -15.99 18.43 5.73
N ILE A 24 -15.47 17.25 6.00
CA ILE A 24 -16.26 16.09 6.41
C ILE A 24 -16.63 16.18 7.88
N ARG A 25 -17.92 16.17 8.19
CA ARG A 25 -18.44 15.96 9.54
C ARG A 25 -18.56 14.45 9.81
N LEU A 26 -17.43 13.82 10.16
CA LEU A 26 -17.31 12.36 10.33
C LEU A 26 -18.36 11.78 11.29
N ALA A 27 -18.61 12.44 12.42
CA ALA A 27 -19.52 11.94 13.44
C ALA A 27 -20.99 11.82 12.98
N ALA A 28 -21.42 12.71 12.06
CA ALA A 28 -22.81 12.76 11.63
C ALA A 28 -23.09 12.06 10.30
N GLN A 29 -22.07 11.90 9.46
CA GLN A 29 -22.25 11.53 8.05
C GLN A 29 -21.28 10.43 7.56
N TRP A 30 -20.65 9.67 8.46
CA TRP A 30 -19.60 8.70 8.10
C TRP A 30 -20.01 7.71 6.99
N ARG A 31 -21.31 7.29 6.98
CA ARG A 31 -21.81 6.36 5.97
C ARG A 31 -21.76 6.92 4.54
N GLN A 32 -21.87 8.24 4.39
CA GLN A 32 -21.79 8.90 3.07
C GLN A 32 -20.38 8.87 2.50
N TYR A 33 -19.36 8.70 3.35
CA TYR A 33 -17.96 8.67 2.98
C TYR A 33 -17.35 7.28 2.87
N LEU A 34 -18.17 6.23 3.07
CA LEU A 34 -17.71 4.85 2.87
C LEU A 34 -17.13 4.58 1.48
N PRO A 35 -17.70 5.13 0.37
CA PRO A 35 -17.11 4.95 -0.94
C PRO A 35 -15.71 5.59 -1.06
N GLN A 36 -15.52 6.79 -0.50
CA GLN A 36 -14.21 7.48 -0.51
C GLN A 36 -13.20 6.69 0.31
N LEU A 37 -13.59 6.23 1.49
CA LEU A 37 -12.77 5.39 2.33
C LEU A 37 -12.39 4.09 1.63
N GLY A 38 -13.37 3.44 0.97
CA GLY A 38 -13.16 2.23 0.19
C GLY A 38 -12.15 2.43 -0.94
N VAL A 39 -12.26 3.52 -1.70
CA VAL A 39 -11.32 3.83 -2.78
C VAL A 39 -9.91 4.10 -2.24
N LEU A 40 -9.77 4.85 -1.15
CA LEU A 40 -8.44 5.11 -0.57
C LEU A 40 -7.81 3.82 -0.01
N GLY A 41 -8.59 2.97 0.65
CA GLY A 41 -8.13 1.65 1.09
C GLY A 41 -7.75 0.73 -0.08
N LEU A 42 -8.53 0.75 -1.17
CA LEU A 42 -8.22 0.00 -2.39
C LEU A 42 -6.92 0.50 -3.02
N LEU A 43 -6.74 1.82 -3.15
CA LEU A 43 -5.52 2.40 -3.72
C LEU A 43 -4.28 2.11 -2.87
N ALA A 44 -4.44 2.09 -1.55
CA ALA A 44 -3.35 1.72 -0.64
C ALA A 44 -2.95 0.24 -0.75
N ASN A 45 -3.81 -0.63 -1.27
CA ASN A 45 -3.50 -2.04 -1.51
C ASN A 45 -3.24 -2.37 -2.99
N LEU A 46 -3.50 -1.42 -3.88
CA LEU A 46 -3.48 -1.68 -5.33
C LEU A 46 -2.14 -2.23 -5.85
N PRO A 47 -0.96 -1.76 -5.39
CA PRO A 47 0.30 -2.34 -5.82
C PRO A 47 0.39 -3.85 -5.60
N ASP A 48 -0.12 -4.36 -4.48
CA ASP A 48 -0.06 -5.77 -4.11
C ASP A 48 -1.03 -6.67 -4.90
N PHE A 49 -1.96 -6.10 -5.66
CA PHE A 49 -2.81 -6.89 -6.57
C PHE A 49 -2.02 -7.55 -7.70
N ASP A 50 -0.80 -7.10 -7.97
CA ASP A 50 0.10 -7.78 -8.91
C ASP A 50 0.48 -9.19 -8.43
N PHE A 51 0.51 -9.44 -7.11
CA PHE A 51 0.85 -10.74 -6.54
C PHE A 51 -0.20 -11.83 -6.88
N PRO A 52 -1.49 -11.71 -6.52
CA PRO A 52 -2.49 -12.69 -6.91
C PRO A 52 -2.67 -12.82 -8.42
N ILE A 53 -2.51 -11.73 -9.17
CA ILE A 53 -2.54 -11.76 -10.64
C ILE A 53 -1.37 -12.59 -11.19
N SER A 54 -0.16 -12.38 -10.66
CA SER A 54 1.03 -13.14 -11.06
C SER A 54 0.87 -14.63 -10.76
N LEU A 55 0.36 -14.97 -9.58
CA LEU A 55 0.09 -16.37 -9.21
C LEU A 55 -0.95 -17.01 -10.13
N ALA A 56 -2.04 -16.30 -10.45
CA ALA A 56 -3.11 -16.82 -11.29
C ALA A 56 -2.68 -17.01 -12.75
N LEU A 57 -1.86 -16.09 -13.30
CA LEU A 57 -1.46 -16.12 -14.71
C LEU A 57 -0.18 -16.91 -14.97
N LEU A 58 0.78 -16.88 -14.05
CA LEU A 58 2.13 -17.41 -14.25
C LEU A 58 2.49 -18.53 -13.26
N GLY A 59 1.65 -18.81 -12.27
CA GLY A 59 1.93 -19.79 -11.23
C GLY A 59 3.09 -19.42 -10.29
N ASN A 60 3.59 -18.17 -10.36
CA ASN A 60 4.69 -17.69 -9.54
C ASN A 60 4.54 -16.18 -9.24
N ASP A 61 5.41 -15.61 -8.40
CA ASP A 61 5.40 -14.21 -8.01
C ASP A 61 6.25 -13.28 -8.89
N SER A 62 6.54 -13.68 -10.14
CA SER A 62 7.51 -12.99 -11.01
C SER A 62 7.12 -11.57 -11.41
N LEU A 63 5.85 -11.20 -11.39
CA LEU A 63 5.38 -9.84 -11.67
C LEU A 63 5.40 -8.95 -10.42
N HIS A 64 5.43 -9.55 -9.24
CA HIS A 64 5.41 -8.82 -7.99
C HIS A 64 6.66 -7.97 -7.80
N HIS A 65 6.51 -6.79 -7.19
CA HIS A 65 7.56 -5.79 -7.01
C HIS A 65 8.21 -5.32 -8.33
N LYS A 66 7.41 -5.15 -9.39
CA LYS A 66 7.83 -4.51 -10.65
C LYS A 66 7.21 -3.12 -10.80
N PHE A 67 6.61 -2.84 -11.94
CA PHE A 67 6.03 -1.54 -12.30
C PHE A 67 5.06 -1.01 -11.25
N THR A 68 4.17 -1.85 -10.70
CA THR A 68 3.16 -1.47 -9.71
C THR A 68 3.75 -0.88 -8.43
N HIS A 69 4.96 -1.29 -8.03
CA HIS A 69 5.67 -0.74 -6.87
C HIS A 69 6.59 0.43 -7.23
N SER A 70 6.14 1.30 -8.14
CA SER A 70 6.88 2.50 -8.57
C SER A 70 6.07 3.79 -8.39
N LEU A 71 6.80 4.90 -8.27
CA LEU A 71 6.19 6.24 -8.26
C LEU A 71 5.46 6.54 -9.57
N ALA A 72 5.98 6.07 -10.70
CA ALA A 72 5.36 6.23 -12.00
C ALA A 72 3.96 5.60 -12.05
N ALA A 73 3.82 4.36 -11.56
CA ALA A 73 2.52 3.71 -11.45
C ALA A 73 1.56 4.48 -10.54
N GLY A 74 2.05 4.96 -9.38
CA GLY A 74 1.26 5.75 -8.44
C GLY A 74 0.73 7.04 -9.07
N ILE A 75 1.56 7.75 -9.83
CA ILE A 75 1.16 8.97 -10.55
C ILE A 75 0.10 8.63 -11.60
N LEU A 76 0.32 7.64 -12.44
CA LEU A 76 -0.62 7.25 -13.49
C LEU A 76 -1.99 6.85 -12.92
N VAL A 77 -2.00 6.03 -11.88
CA VAL A 77 -3.23 5.59 -11.21
C VAL A 77 -3.95 6.79 -10.57
N ALA A 78 -3.25 7.66 -9.87
CA ALA A 78 -3.83 8.84 -9.23
C ALA A 78 -4.47 9.79 -10.26
N LEU A 79 -3.81 10.02 -11.39
CA LEU A 79 -4.35 10.84 -12.48
C LEU A 79 -5.58 10.17 -13.11
N ALA A 80 -5.50 8.88 -13.44
CA ALA A 80 -6.60 8.13 -14.05
C ALA A 80 -7.85 8.12 -13.16
N VAL A 81 -7.68 7.82 -11.86
CA VAL A 81 -8.81 7.82 -10.90
C VAL A 81 -9.40 9.23 -10.76
N SER A 82 -8.57 10.28 -10.77
CA SER A 82 -9.03 11.66 -10.67
C SER A 82 -9.79 12.14 -11.91
N CYS A 83 -9.57 11.54 -13.08
CA CYS A 83 -10.38 11.79 -14.27
C CYS A 83 -11.79 11.22 -14.12
N VAL A 84 -11.90 10.03 -13.50
CA VAL A 84 -13.18 9.32 -13.35
C VAL A 84 -13.98 9.84 -12.15
N TRP A 85 -13.33 10.04 -11.04
CA TRP A 85 -13.97 10.46 -9.80
C TRP A 85 -13.11 11.45 -9.03
N ARG A 86 -13.70 12.57 -8.64
CA ARG A 86 -13.04 13.60 -7.84
C ARG A 86 -13.48 13.49 -6.38
N ILE A 87 -12.56 13.06 -5.52
CA ILE A 87 -12.81 12.95 -4.08
C ILE A 87 -12.82 14.33 -3.39
N ALA A 88 -12.18 15.33 -4.00
CA ALA A 88 -12.10 16.71 -3.51
C ALA A 88 -12.43 17.71 -4.62
N PRO A 89 -12.77 18.96 -4.27
CA PRO A 89 -12.92 20.02 -5.25
C PRO A 89 -11.60 20.26 -6.02
N GLY A 90 -11.63 20.03 -7.32
CA GLY A 90 -10.49 20.21 -8.21
C GLY A 90 -9.72 18.90 -8.51
N PHE A 91 -9.29 18.80 -9.77
CA PHE A 91 -8.57 17.65 -10.31
C PHE A 91 -7.27 17.36 -9.53
N TRP A 92 -6.42 18.38 -9.42
CA TRP A 92 -5.10 18.21 -8.78
C TRP A 92 -5.16 17.86 -7.30
N ARG A 93 -6.16 18.40 -6.57
CA ARG A 93 -6.36 18.03 -5.17
C ARG A 93 -6.75 16.56 -5.02
N SER A 94 -7.66 16.09 -5.89
CA SER A 94 -8.03 14.68 -5.92
C SER A 94 -6.85 13.80 -6.29
N ALA A 95 -6.07 14.16 -7.31
CA ALA A 95 -4.88 13.44 -7.74
C ALA A 95 -3.83 13.33 -6.61
N MET A 96 -3.60 14.41 -5.87
CA MET A 96 -2.68 14.40 -4.74
C MET A 96 -3.16 13.48 -3.61
N ILE A 97 -4.45 13.46 -3.28
CA ILE A 97 -5.00 12.57 -2.26
C ILE A 97 -4.86 11.11 -2.70
N TYR A 98 -5.19 10.79 -3.93
CA TYR A 98 -5.04 9.44 -4.49
C TYR A 98 -3.58 9.00 -4.57
N PHE A 99 -2.69 9.89 -5.00
CA PHE A 99 -1.26 9.64 -5.02
C PHE A 99 -0.72 9.39 -3.61
N THR A 100 -1.18 10.13 -2.60
CA THR A 100 -0.78 9.92 -1.22
C THR A 100 -1.24 8.56 -0.70
N ALA A 101 -2.48 8.14 -1.07
CA ALA A 101 -2.98 6.81 -0.70
C ALA A 101 -2.16 5.68 -1.34
N TYR A 102 -1.87 5.77 -2.63
CA TYR A 102 -1.00 4.83 -3.32
C TYR A 102 0.43 4.85 -2.77
N GLY A 103 0.98 6.05 -2.58
CA GLY A 103 2.33 6.27 -2.10
C GLY A 103 2.55 5.81 -0.66
N SER A 104 1.50 5.78 0.16
CA SER A 104 1.60 5.22 1.52
C SER A 104 1.96 3.73 1.51
N HIS A 105 1.47 2.97 0.52
CA HIS A 105 1.89 1.60 0.29
C HIS A 105 3.41 1.51 0.05
N LEU A 106 3.90 2.29 -0.91
CA LEU A 106 5.32 2.32 -1.25
C LEU A 106 6.17 2.72 -0.05
N LEU A 107 5.68 3.68 0.75
CA LEU A 107 6.37 4.13 1.95
C LEU A 107 6.46 3.01 3.00
N ILE A 108 5.36 2.31 3.27
CA ILE A 108 5.33 1.19 4.21
C ILE A 108 6.28 0.08 3.75
N ASP A 109 6.23 -0.28 2.48
CA ASP A 109 7.10 -1.34 1.94
C ASP A 109 8.58 -0.95 1.92
N LEU A 110 8.89 0.35 1.80
CA LEU A 110 10.26 0.84 1.91
C LEU A 110 10.89 0.50 3.28
N PHE A 111 10.09 0.55 4.34
CA PHE A 111 10.50 0.23 5.72
C PHE A 111 10.22 -1.22 6.12
N THR A 112 9.85 -2.07 5.18
CA THR A 112 9.53 -3.48 5.43
C THR A 112 10.71 -4.38 5.08
N GLY A 113 11.03 -5.33 5.96
CA GLY A 113 12.13 -6.27 5.75
C GLY A 113 12.05 -7.52 6.61
N LEU A 114 13.15 -8.28 6.64
CA LEU A 114 13.24 -9.59 7.35
C LEU A 114 13.55 -9.45 8.84
N LYS A 115 14.23 -8.37 9.25
CA LYS A 115 14.64 -8.13 10.64
C LYS A 115 14.40 -6.67 10.98
N LEU A 116 13.88 -6.39 12.19
CA LEU A 116 13.68 -5.02 12.68
C LEU A 116 15.01 -4.34 13.04
N GLY A 117 14.99 -3.01 12.96
CA GLY A 117 16.12 -2.15 13.34
C GLY A 117 16.98 -1.72 12.17
N TRP A 118 18.19 -1.26 12.47
CA TRP A 118 19.17 -0.84 11.47
C TRP A 118 19.82 -2.06 10.82
N THR A 119 19.27 -2.49 9.69
CA THR A 119 19.70 -3.69 8.97
C THR A 119 19.58 -3.45 7.46
N ASN A 120 20.36 -4.19 6.67
CA ASN A 120 20.26 -4.18 5.21
C ASN A 120 19.36 -5.33 4.70
N THR A 121 18.31 -5.69 5.45
CA THR A 121 17.46 -6.83 5.14
C THR A 121 16.11 -6.42 4.51
N GLY A 122 16.01 -5.20 4.00
CA GLY A 122 14.83 -4.73 3.27
C GLY A 122 14.62 -5.51 1.96
N TYR A 123 13.36 -5.73 1.60
CA TYR A 123 13.02 -6.45 0.36
C TYR A 123 13.41 -5.69 -0.91
N GLY A 124 13.42 -4.36 -0.84
CA GLY A 124 13.71 -3.48 -1.96
C GLY A 124 12.63 -3.47 -3.05
N MET A 125 12.32 -2.27 -3.54
CA MET A 125 11.33 -2.06 -4.60
C MET A 125 11.89 -1.18 -5.71
N PRO A 126 11.41 -1.29 -6.96
CA PRO A 126 11.86 -0.47 -8.10
C PRO A 126 11.17 0.89 -8.09
N LEU A 127 11.44 1.71 -7.06
CA LEU A 127 10.75 2.99 -6.83
C LEU A 127 10.75 3.92 -8.05
N PHE A 128 11.84 3.92 -8.82
CA PHE A 128 12.01 4.74 -10.03
C PHE A 128 12.01 3.89 -11.30
N TRP A 129 11.09 2.92 -11.39
CA TRP A 129 10.95 2.14 -12.63
C TRP A 129 10.80 3.09 -13.86
N PRO A 130 11.45 2.81 -15.00
CA PRO A 130 12.10 1.54 -15.41
C PRO A 130 13.55 1.36 -14.96
N TRP A 131 14.08 2.20 -14.10
CA TRP A 131 15.44 2.02 -13.59
C TRP A 131 15.56 0.72 -12.80
N PRO A 132 16.58 -0.13 -13.07
CA PRO A 132 16.70 -1.46 -12.48
C PRO A 132 17.07 -1.47 -10.99
N LYS A 133 17.46 -0.31 -10.43
CA LYS A 133 17.89 -0.20 -9.04
C LYS A 133 16.70 -0.37 -8.08
N LYS A 134 16.85 -1.29 -7.13
CA LYS A 134 15.91 -1.46 -6.03
C LYS A 134 16.30 -0.59 -4.85
N PHE A 135 15.29 -0.04 -4.18
CA PHE A 135 15.44 0.83 -3.02
C PHE A 135 14.79 0.20 -1.81
N SER A 136 15.48 0.21 -0.67
CA SER A 136 14.97 -0.18 0.65
C SER A 136 15.55 0.75 1.70
N SER A 137 14.83 0.96 2.80
CA SER A 137 15.37 1.68 3.95
C SER A 137 16.40 0.81 4.67
N PRO A 138 17.50 1.38 5.19
CA PRO A 138 18.37 0.68 6.12
C PRO A 138 17.74 0.49 7.50
N LEU A 139 16.71 1.29 7.82
CA LEU A 139 15.90 1.15 9.03
C LEU A 139 14.64 0.36 8.69
N ILE A 140 14.51 -0.83 9.24
CA ILE A 140 13.33 -1.69 9.07
C ILE A 140 12.43 -1.54 10.30
N LEU A 141 11.21 -1.08 10.08
CA LEU A 141 10.20 -0.84 11.12
C LEU A 141 9.10 -1.90 11.13
N ILE A 142 8.92 -2.61 10.02
CA ILE A 142 7.84 -3.55 9.80
C ILE A 142 8.42 -4.88 9.33
N LEU A 143 7.98 -5.97 9.97
CA LEU A 143 8.31 -7.31 9.48
C LEU A 143 7.43 -7.66 8.29
N GLY A 144 8.06 -8.13 7.23
CA GLY A 144 7.36 -8.61 6.07
C GLY A 144 6.75 -10.00 6.24
N VAL A 145 5.75 -10.29 5.44
CA VAL A 145 5.10 -11.61 5.37
C VAL A 145 6.11 -12.67 4.93
N ARG A 146 6.20 -13.77 5.68
CA ARG A 146 7.19 -14.85 5.45
C ARG A 146 6.76 -15.84 4.39
N HIS A 147 5.45 -16.17 4.33
CA HIS A 147 4.91 -17.17 3.42
C HIS A 147 4.16 -16.50 2.27
N LYS A 148 4.53 -16.84 1.05
CA LYS A 148 3.98 -16.26 -0.18
C LYS A 148 3.17 -17.27 -1.00
N ASP A 149 2.56 -18.26 -0.33
CA ASP A 149 1.73 -19.27 -0.97
C ASP A 149 0.25 -18.86 -0.98
N PHE A 150 -0.53 -19.39 -1.92
CA PHE A 150 -1.97 -19.11 -2.00
C PHE A 150 -2.72 -19.44 -0.69
N ALA A 151 -2.34 -20.54 -0.03
CA ALA A 151 -2.91 -20.94 1.25
C ALA A 151 -2.55 -19.96 2.39
N ALA A 152 -1.39 -19.32 2.31
CA ALA A 152 -0.90 -18.36 3.29
C ALA A 152 -1.58 -16.98 3.19
N LEU A 153 -2.18 -16.62 2.06
CA LEU A 153 -2.94 -15.35 1.92
C LEU A 153 -4.10 -15.26 2.92
N PHE A 154 -4.67 -16.40 3.28
CA PHE A 154 -5.82 -16.50 4.19
C PHE A 154 -5.44 -17.06 5.57
N SER A 155 -4.15 -17.33 5.83
CA SER A 155 -3.70 -17.82 7.13
C SER A 155 -3.66 -16.70 8.17
N LEU A 156 -4.20 -16.96 9.34
CA LEU A 156 -4.14 -16.06 10.50
C LEU A 156 -2.70 -15.75 10.92
N ASP A 157 -1.74 -16.64 10.65
CA ASP A 157 -0.32 -16.46 10.94
C ASP A 157 0.30 -15.29 10.17
N ASN A 158 -0.14 -15.04 8.92
CA ASN A 158 0.30 -13.88 8.15
C ASN A 158 -0.36 -12.56 8.61
N VAL A 159 -1.52 -12.65 9.25
CA VAL A 159 -2.22 -11.49 9.83
C VAL A 159 -1.57 -11.09 11.16
N TRP A 160 -1.08 -12.07 11.94
CA TRP A 160 -0.54 -11.88 13.28
C TRP A 160 1.00 -11.93 13.36
N SER A 161 1.71 -12.20 12.27
CA SER A 161 3.19 -12.30 12.29
C SER A 161 3.91 -11.03 12.73
N CYS A 162 3.20 -9.93 12.93
CA CYS A 162 3.73 -8.70 13.51
C CYS A 162 3.99 -8.75 15.02
N THR A 163 3.54 -9.75 15.79
CA THR A 163 3.44 -9.55 17.25
C THR A 163 4.07 -10.60 18.15
N TYR A 164 4.36 -11.83 17.76
CA TYR A 164 4.60 -12.86 18.77
C TYR A 164 5.94 -13.62 18.79
N GLU A 165 6.75 -13.61 17.73
CA GLU A 165 7.99 -14.44 17.73
C GLU A 165 9.30 -13.69 18.04
N GLN A 166 9.26 -12.44 18.45
CA GLN A 166 10.49 -11.69 18.83
C GLN A 166 10.67 -11.48 20.33
N LEU A 167 9.85 -12.12 21.16
CA LEU A 167 10.01 -12.11 22.63
C LEU A 167 10.63 -13.42 23.18
N ARG A 168 11.24 -14.24 22.30
CA ARG A 168 12.08 -15.37 22.73
C ARG A 168 13.50 -15.23 22.26
#